data_643c0dd063e4bda35be0e660669eda3c
#
_entry.id   643c0dd063e4bda35be0e660669eda3c
#
_cell.length_a   1.000
_cell.length_b   1.000
_cell.length_c   1.000
_cell.angle_alpha   90.00
_cell.angle_beta   90.00
_cell.angle_gamma   90.00
#
_symmetry.space_group_name_H-M   'P 1'
#
loop_
_entity.id
_entity.type
_entity.pdbx_description
1 polymer ?
#
loop_
_entity_poly.entity_id
_entity_poly.type
_entity_poly.pdbx_seq_one_letter_code
_entity_poly.pdbx_strand_id
1 'polypeptide(L)'
;KGDSERDIAKKMKIDLISRGADSIPYLPVISGEGGVSQIIYEPSSRVIKNGDILFLDTGSTFDGYFCDFDRNYAIGKASKIVNDVYEVLWIATQNAIEIAKPGLPIYKLWSVMINSLNKYLPNNFSKGRFGHGFGLQLTEPPSITFDNDMKLESNMVLTIEPSVEFKPGKTLVHEENIVIKEKGAELLTSR
;
A
#
# COMPACT_ATOMS: atom_id res chain seq x y z
N LYS A 1 15.04 11.12 -15.25
CA LYS A 1 14.28 11.84 -16.31
C LYS A 1 14.39 11.06 -17.62
N GLY A 2 13.28 10.82 -18.30
CA GLY A 2 13.26 10.10 -19.57
C GLY A 2 13.04 8.59 -19.47
N ASP A 3 13.04 8.01 -18.27
CA ASP A 3 12.68 6.61 -18.08
C ASP A 3 11.15 6.41 -18.23
N SER A 4 10.78 5.29 -18.81
CA SER A 4 9.39 4.82 -18.80
C SER A 4 9.09 4.01 -17.54
N GLU A 5 7.81 3.71 -17.28
CA GLU A 5 7.40 2.80 -16.23
C GLU A 5 8.08 1.43 -16.37
N ARG A 6 8.18 0.90 -17.61
CA ARG A 6 8.92 -0.36 -17.90
C ARG A 6 10.40 -0.28 -17.57
N ASP A 7 11.05 0.87 -17.82
CA ASP A 7 12.47 1.04 -17.50
C ASP A 7 12.69 1.02 -15.98
N ILE A 8 11.80 1.67 -15.22
CA ILE A 8 11.85 1.64 -13.76
C ILE A 8 11.59 0.23 -13.24
N ALA A 9 10.54 -0.45 -13.73
CA ALA A 9 10.24 -1.82 -13.33
C ALA A 9 11.43 -2.76 -13.59
N LYS A 10 12.10 -2.64 -14.74
CA LYS A 10 13.30 -3.41 -15.07
C LYS A 10 14.45 -3.12 -14.08
N LYS A 11 14.70 -1.84 -13.78
CA LYS A 11 15.74 -1.44 -12.82
C LYS A 11 15.43 -1.99 -11.42
N MET A 12 14.17 -1.90 -10.97
CA MET A 12 13.75 -2.46 -9.68
C MET A 12 13.93 -3.98 -9.62
N LYS A 13 13.53 -4.71 -10.67
CA LYS A 13 13.75 -6.18 -10.72
C LYS A 13 15.23 -6.54 -10.57
N ILE A 14 16.10 -5.84 -11.26
CA ILE A 14 17.56 -6.06 -11.17
C ILE A 14 18.06 -5.76 -9.75
N ASP A 15 17.63 -4.64 -9.15
CA ASP A 15 18.06 -4.24 -7.80
C ASP A 15 17.57 -5.23 -6.74
N LEU A 16 16.29 -5.61 -6.76
CA LEU A 16 15.71 -6.57 -5.82
C LEU A 16 16.41 -7.94 -5.89
N ILE A 17 16.63 -8.49 -7.08
CA ILE A 17 17.38 -9.73 -7.25
C ILE A 17 18.82 -9.59 -6.74
N SER A 18 19.48 -8.47 -7.05
CA SER A 18 20.86 -8.24 -6.60
C SER A 18 20.99 -8.12 -5.08
N ARG A 19 19.91 -7.76 -4.41
CA ARG A 19 19.80 -7.68 -2.94
C ARG A 19 19.32 -8.97 -2.28
N GLY A 20 19.07 -10.02 -3.06
CA GLY A 20 18.76 -11.35 -2.56
C GLY A 20 17.31 -11.79 -2.66
N ALA A 21 16.44 -11.04 -3.34
CA ALA A 21 15.11 -11.55 -3.63
C ALA A 21 15.20 -12.78 -4.55
N ASP A 22 14.43 -13.84 -4.23
CA ASP A 22 14.41 -15.06 -5.03
C ASP A 22 13.61 -14.87 -6.32
N SER A 23 12.50 -14.14 -6.23
CA SER A 23 11.66 -13.81 -7.38
C SER A 23 10.83 -12.53 -7.14
N ILE A 24 10.32 -11.95 -8.22
CA ILE A 24 9.46 -10.76 -8.17
C ILE A 24 8.25 -11.04 -9.07
N PRO A 25 7.27 -11.83 -8.58
CA PRO A 25 6.08 -12.19 -9.36
C PRO A 25 5.10 -11.04 -9.55
N TYR A 26 5.17 -9.99 -8.71
CA TYR A 26 4.26 -8.85 -8.74
C TYR A 26 5.06 -7.54 -8.63
N LEU A 27 4.90 -6.64 -9.60
CA LEU A 27 5.61 -5.36 -9.61
C LEU A 27 4.87 -4.30 -10.45
N PRO A 28 3.74 -3.77 -9.99
CA PRO A 28 3.17 -2.55 -10.54
C PRO A 28 4.13 -1.37 -10.43
N VAL A 29 4.37 -0.71 -11.54
CA VAL A 29 5.08 0.56 -11.63
C VAL A 29 4.25 1.47 -12.50
N ILE A 30 3.54 2.37 -11.89
CA ILE A 30 2.49 3.17 -12.52
C ILE A 30 2.76 4.64 -12.25
N SER A 31 2.50 5.49 -13.22
CA SER A 31 2.69 6.92 -13.05
C SER A 31 1.51 7.72 -13.57
N GLY A 32 1.23 8.86 -12.95
CA GLY A 32 0.16 9.76 -13.35
C GLY A 32 0.32 11.14 -12.75
N GLU A 33 -0.10 12.17 -13.50
CA GLU A 33 -0.04 13.55 -13.01
C GLU A 33 -0.86 13.72 -11.73
N GLY A 34 -0.20 14.00 -10.62
CA GLY A 34 -0.82 14.21 -9.30
C GLY A 34 -1.51 13.01 -8.67
N GLY A 35 -1.36 11.81 -9.22
CA GLY A 35 -1.94 10.57 -8.73
C GLY A 35 -2.14 9.56 -9.86
N VAL A 36 -2.36 8.29 -9.53
CA VAL A 36 -2.53 7.20 -10.50
C VAL A 36 -4.01 6.85 -10.67
N SER A 37 -4.40 6.40 -11.87
CA SER A 37 -5.79 6.02 -12.15
C SER A 37 -6.14 4.59 -11.73
N GLN A 38 -5.13 3.75 -11.57
CA GLN A 38 -5.24 2.35 -11.15
C GLN A 38 -4.00 2.00 -10.34
N ILE A 39 -4.13 1.09 -9.38
CA ILE A 39 -3.02 0.62 -8.53
C ILE A 39 -2.56 -0.79 -8.91
N ILE A 40 -3.39 -1.56 -9.60
CA ILE A 40 -3.07 -2.91 -10.08
C ILE A 40 -3.02 -2.87 -11.60
N TYR A 41 -1.83 -2.65 -12.16
CA TYR A 41 -1.63 -2.57 -13.62
C TYR A 41 -0.17 -2.87 -13.99
N GLU A 42 0.03 -3.42 -15.18
CA GLU A 42 1.36 -3.68 -15.70
C GLU A 42 2.08 -2.39 -16.13
N PRO A 43 3.40 -2.29 -15.89
CA PRO A 43 4.20 -1.15 -16.33
C PRO A 43 4.11 -0.91 -17.83
N SER A 44 3.79 0.32 -18.23
CA SER A 44 3.63 0.71 -19.63
C SER A 44 4.88 1.39 -20.21
N SER A 45 4.82 1.76 -21.49
CA SER A 45 5.84 2.60 -22.12
C SER A 45 5.68 4.10 -21.84
N ARG A 46 4.76 4.48 -20.92
CA ARG A 46 4.58 5.87 -20.53
C ARG A 46 5.88 6.42 -19.92
N VAL A 47 6.37 7.51 -20.47
CA VAL A 47 7.54 8.22 -19.97
C VAL A 47 7.14 9.08 -18.76
N ILE A 48 7.88 8.93 -17.67
CA ILE A 48 7.65 9.64 -16.41
C ILE A 48 8.03 11.12 -16.53
N LYS A 49 7.17 12.01 -16.04
CA LYS A 49 7.29 13.48 -16.21
C LYS A 49 7.27 14.19 -14.85
N ASN A 50 7.78 15.43 -14.82
CA ASN A 50 7.60 16.30 -13.66
C ASN A 50 6.10 16.53 -13.39
N GLY A 51 5.70 16.47 -12.12
CA GLY A 51 4.31 16.56 -11.68
C GLY A 51 3.61 15.22 -11.58
N ASP A 52 4.24 14.12 -12.04
CA ASP A 52 3.72 12.78 -11.84
C ASP A 52 3.88 12.34 -10.38
N ILE A 53 2.97 11.51 -9.95
CA ILE A 53 3.18 10.58 -8.85
C ILE A 53 3.57 9.24 -9.48
N LEU A 54 4.69 8.70 -9.06
CA LEU A 54 5.14 7.37 -9.38
C LEU A 54 4.72 6.44 -8.22
N PHE A 55 3.81 5.54 -8.50
CA PHE A 55 3.40 4.47 -7.61
C PHE A 55 4.25 3.23 -7.91
N LEU A 56 4.87 2.70 -6.89
CA LEU A 56 5.65 1.47 -6.93
C LEU A 56 5.05 0.50 -5.93
N ASP A 57 4.77 -0.72 -6.37
CA ASP A 57 4.28 -1.78 -5.54
C ASP A 57 5.04 -3.07 -5.87
N THR A 58 5.39 -3.87 -4.86
CA THR A 58 6.20 -5.06 -5.08
C THR A 58 5.81 -6.20 -4.17
N GLY A 59 5.44 -7.33 -4.77
CA GLY A 59 5.33 -8.63 -4.14
C GLY A 59 6.55 -9.48 -4.52
N SER A 60 7.66 -9.31 -3.84
CA SER A 60 8.86 -10.15 -4.03
C SER A 60 8.91 -11.29 -3.01
N THR A 61 9.72 -12.33 -3.30
CA THR A 61 9.90 -13.46 -2.39
C THR A 61 11.31 -13.56 -1.88
N PHE A 62 11.46 -14.02 -0.64
CA PHE A 62 12.71 -14.38 -0.02
C PHE A 62 12.51 -15.63 0.84
N ASP A 63 13.31 -16.67 0.61
CA ASP A 63 13.25 -17.97 1.32
C ASP A 63 11.81 -18.55 1.38
N GLY A 64 11.08 -18.43 0.27
CA GLY A 64 9.71 -18.93 0.10
C GLY A 64 8.60 -18.04 0.69
N TYR A 65 8.93 -16.90 1.30
CA TYR A 65 7.94 -15.96 1.84
C TYR A 65 7.83 -14.71 0.98
N PHE A 66 6.61 -14.20 0.86
CA PHE A 66 6.34 -12.92 0.21
C PHE A 66 6.61 -11.75 1.16
N CYS A 67 7.11 -10.65 0.60
CA CYS A 67 6.87 -9.31 1.11
C CYS A 67 5.86 -8.60 0.19
N ASP A 68 5.14 -7.66 0.74
CA ASP A 68 4.24 -6.76 0.00
C ASP A 68 4.53 -5.32 0.42
N PHE A 69 4.73 -4.41 -0.53
CA PHE A 69 5.16 -3.08 -0.16
C PHE A 69 4.93 -2.06 -1.25
N ASP A 70 4.11 -1.07 -0.97
CA ASP A 70 3.89 0.04 -1.88
C ASP A 70 4.44 1.38 -1.36
N ARG A 71 4.74 2.27 -2.30
CA ARG A 71 5.07 3.69 -2.03
C ARG A 71 4.71 4.58 -3.21
N ASN A 72 4.39 5.83 -2.88
CA ASN A 72 4.19 6.91 -3.86
C ASN A 72 5.34 7.89 -3.80
N TYR A 73 5.88 8.22 -4.95
CA TYR A 73 6.99 9.19 -5.11
C TYR A 73 6.57 10.35 -5.99
N ALA A 74 6.73 11.57 -5.50
CA ALA A 74 6.52 12.76 -6.32
C ALA A 74 7.70 13.00 -7.27
N ILE A 75 7.44 13.06 -8.55
CA ILE A 75 8.46 13.42 -9.55
C ILE A 75 8.51 14.94 -9.68
N GLY A 76 9.48 15.53 -9.00
CA GLY A 76 9.56 16.98 -8.81
C GLY A 76 8.76 17.43 -7.59
N LYS A 77 7.91 18.45 -7.75
CA LYS A 77 7.13 19.02 -6.63
C LYS A 77 5.69 18.54 -6.66
N ALA A 78 5.26 17.86 -5.60
CA ALA A 78 3.85 17.54 -5.40
C ALA A 78 3.01 18.80 -5.13
N SER A 79 1.76 18.79 -5.56
CA SER A 79 0.81 19.84 -5.20
C SER A 79 0.40 19.73 -3.72
N LYS A 80 -0.11 20.83 -3.15
CA LYS A 80 -0.56 20.84 -1.76
C LYS A 80 -1.58 19.74 -1.47
N ILE A 81 -2.58 19.55 -2.32
CA ILE A 81 -3.61 18.54 -2.12
C ILE A 81 -3.05 17.11 -2.11
N VAL A 82 -2.05 16.81 -2.95
CA VAL A 82 -1.37 15.52 -2.97
C VAL A 82 -0.64 15.26 -1.65
N ASN A 83 0.08 16.27 -1.14
CA ASN A 83 0.76 16.17 0.15
C ASN A 83 -0.24 15.98 1.30
N ASP A 84 -1.32 16.78 1.33
CA ASP A 84 -2.36 16.71 2.36
C ASP A 84 -3.05 15.33 2.37
N VAL A 85 -3.34 14.75 1.19
CA VAL A 85 -3.96 13.41 1.07
C VAL A 85 -2.98 12.33 1.52
N TYR A 86 -1.72 12.41 1.10
CA TYR A 86 -0.72 11.41 1.48
C TYR A 86 -0.43 11.42 2.99
N GLU A 87 -0.40 12.60 3.61
CA GLU A 87 -0.28 12.73 5.07
C GLU A 87 -1.46 12.06 5.80
N VAL A 88 -2.68 12.24 5.30
CA VAL A 88 -3.86 11.60 5.91
C VAL A 88 -3.86 10.08 5.71
N LEU A 89 -3.39 9.58 4.57
CA LEU A 89 -3.17 8.13 4.37
C LEU A 89 -2.17 7.58 5.39
N TRP A 90 -1.04 8.26 5.57
CA TRP A 90 -0.06 7.89 6.58
C TRP A 90 -0.65 7.88 7.99
N ILE A 91 -1.40 8.93 8.39
CA ILE A 91 -2.10 9.00 9.68
C ILE A 91 -3.09 7.83 9.83
N ALA A 92 -3.86 7.51 8.78
CA ALA A 92 -4.81 6.41 8.78
C ALA A 92 -4.12 5.07 9.06
N THR A 93 -2.97 4.83 8.41
CA THR A 93 -2.13 3.64 8.61
C THR A 93 -1.61 3.59 10.06
N GLN A 94 -1.05 4.70 10.58
CA GLN A 94 -0.53 4.74 11.95
C GLN A 94 -1.63 4.49 12.99
N ASN A 95 -2.82 5.08 12.83
CA ASN A 95 -3.95 4.86 13.72
C ASN A 95 -4.41 3.39 13.73
N ALA A 96 -4.34 2.69 12.58
CA ALA A 96 -4.64 1.26 12.51
C ALA A 96 -3.58 0.42 13.24
N ILE A 97 -2.31 0.73 13.04
CA ILE A 97 -1.17 0.05 13.69
C ILE A 97 -1.25 0.21 15.22
N GLU A 98 -1.55 1.41 15.71
CA GLU A 98 -1.64 1.72 17.14
C GLU A 98 -2.67 0.86 17.89
N ILE A 99 -3.82 0.58 17.25
CA ILE A 99 -4.88 -0.23 17.88
C ILE A 99 -4.74 -1.73 17.63
N ALA A 100 -3.87 -2.15 16.71
CA ALA A 100 -3.73 -3.54 16.31
C ALA A 100 -3.13 -4.38 17.43
N LYS A 101 -3.92 -5.34 17.95
CA LYS A 101 -3.51 -6.26 19.02
C LYS A 101 -4.37 -7.52 18.99
N PRO A 102 -3.91 -8.63 19.61
CA PRO A 102 -4.69 -9.85 19.70
C PRO A 102 -6.09 -9.60 20.29
N GLY A 103 -7.10 -10.25 19.71
CA GLY A 103 -8.50 -10.16 20.12
C GLY A 103 -9.28 -8.98 19.53
N LEU A 104 -8.61 -8.00 18.87
CA LEU A 104 -9.30 -6.92 18.17
C LEU A 104 -9.99 -7.48 16.91
N PRO A 105 -11.28 -7.20 16.68
CA PRO A 105 -11.93 -7.53 15.41
C PRO A 105 -11.34 -6.75 14.25
N ILE A 106 -11.09 -7.40 13.12
CA ILE A 106 -10.40 -6.83 11.94
C ILE A 106 -11.12 -5.61 11.39
N TYR A 107 -12.47 -5.62 11.34
CA TYR A 107 -13.23 -4.46 10.88
C TYR A 107 -12.93 -3.15 11.65
N LYS A 108 -12.37 -3.25 12.86
CA LYS A 108 -11.94 -2.06 13.63
C LYS A 108 -10.74 -1.36 13.00
N LEU A 109 -9.81 -2.13 12.40
CA LEU A 109 -8.70 -1.54 11.63
C LEU A 109 -9.27 -0.77 10.43
N TRP A 110 -10.19 -1.39 9.68
CA TRP A 110 -10.87 -0.73 8.58
C TRP A 110 -11.59 0.54 9.04
N SER A 111 -12.32 0.46 10.14
CA SER A 111 -13.11 1.58 10.66
C SER A 111 -12.27 2.79 11.06
N VAL A 112 -11.12 2.59 11.67
CA VAL A 112 -10.24 3.70 12.07
C VAL A 112 -9.59 4.35 10.85
N MET A 113 -9.21 3.56 9.85
CA MET A 113 -8.65 4.09 8.60
C MET A 113 -9.68 4.90 7.82
N ILE A 114 -10.89 4.38 7.62
CA ILE A 114 -11.95 5.09 6.90
C ILE A 114 -12.35 6.41 7.59
N ASN A 115 -12.38 6.44 8.92
CA ASN A 115 -12.67 7.65 9.68
C ASN A 115 -11.59 8.73 9.45
N SER A 116 -10.34 8.35 9.36
CA SER A 116 -9.23 9.26 9.06
C SER A 116 -9.33 9.82 7.63
N LEU A 117 -9.77 9.01 6.68
CA LEU A 117 -9.88 9.36 5.27
C LEU A 117 -11.17 10.11 4.90
N ASN A 118 -12.15 10.19 5.78
CA ASN A 118 -13.53 10.62 5.51
C ASN A 118 -13.64 11.93 4.69
N LYS A 119 -12.75 12.89 4.93
CA LYS A 119 -12.72 14.18 4.20
C LYS A 119 -12.42 14.04 2.70
N TYR A 120 -11.70 13.00 2.31
CA TYR A 120 -11.20 12.78 0.94
C TYR A 120 -11.95 11.66 0.21
N LEU A 121 -12.89 11.01 0.89
CA LEU A 121 -13.67 9.96 0.27
C LEU A 121 -14.72 10.54 -0.69
N PRO A 122 -14.88 9.99 -1.89
CA PRO A 122 -15.98 10.37 -2.76
C PRO A 122 -17.33 9.92 -2.19
N ASN A 123 -18.40 10.64 -2.53
CA ASN A 123 -19.77 10.33 -2.05
C ASN A 123 -20.24 8.91 -2.39
N ASN A 124 -19.67 8.31 -3.43
CA ASN A 124 -19.96 6.95 -3.90
C ASN A 124 -18.85 5.96 -3.54
N PHE A 125 -18.07 6.23 -2.50
CA PHE A 125 -16.98 5.36 -2.08
C PHE A 125 -17.47 3.91 -1.89
N SER A 126 -16.87 3.00 -2.64
CA SER A 126 -17.09 1.58 -2.43
C SER A 126 -16.26 1.13 -1.22
N LYS A 127 -16.89 0.37 -0.31
CA LYS A 127 -16.24 -0.18 0.88
C LYS A 127 -15.19 -1.22 0.50
N GLY A 128 -14.02 -0.76 0.04
CA GLY A 128 -12.92 -1.59 -0.38
C GLY A 128 -12.17 -2.25 0.77
N ARG A 129 -11.21 -3.07 0.42
CA ARG A 129 -10.25 -3.68 1.33
C ARG A 129 -9.12 -2.68 1.61
N PHE A 130 -8.69 -2.57 2.87
CA PHE A 130 -7.57 -1.73 3.32
C PHE A 130 -6.43 -2.53 3.94
N GLY A 131 -6.18 -3.73 3.41
CA GLY A 131 -5.10 -4.62 3.82
C GLY A 131 -5.51 -6.09 3.82
N HIS A 132 -4.53 -6.94 4.00
CA HIS A 132 -4.70 -8.39 4.02
C HIS A 132 -3.55 -9.10 4.75
N GLY A 133 -3.72 -10.40 4.99
CA GLY A 133 -2.62 -11.26 5.38
C GLY A 133 -1.70 -11.54 4.21
N PHE A 134 -0.43 -11.79 4.48
CA PHE A 134 0.54 -12.28 3.51
C PHE A 134 1.58 -13.18 4.19
N GLY A 135 2.28 -13.98 3.40
CA GLY A 135 3.30 -14.90 3.90
C GLY A 135 3.69 -15.91 2.83
N LEU A 136 3.05 -17.08 2.79
CA LEU A 136 3.30 -18.08 1.73
C LEU A 136 2.66 -17.68 0.40
N GLN A 137 1.69 -16.78 0.43
CA GLN A 137 1.10 -16.14 -0.74
C GLN A 137 1.19 -14.62 -0.59
N LEU A 138 1.17 -13.91 -1.71
CA LEU A 138 1.15 -12.45 -1.73
C LEU A 138 -0.10 -11.92 -1.01
N THR A 139 -1.24 -12.56 -1.22
CA THR A 139 -2.50 -12.21 -0.55
C THR A 139 -3.08 -13.44 0.13
N GLU A 140 -3.23 -13.38 1.44
CA GLU A 140 -3.81 -14.42 2.29
C GLU A 140 -4.95 -13.83 3.16
N PRO A 141 -5.83 -14.68 3.69
CA PRO A 141 -6.70 -14.25 4.78
C PRO A 141 -5.87 -13.81 6.01
N PRO A 142 -6.40 -12.86 6.79
CA PRO A 142 -7.69 -12.19 6.63
C PRO A 142 -7.63 -10.97 5.71
N SER A 143 -8.76 -10.59 5.09
CA SER A 143 -8.90 -9.29 4.44
C SER A 143 -9.40 -8.24 5.44
N ILE A 144 -8.80 -7.05 5.43
CA ILE A 144 -9.21 -5.91 6.26
C ILE A 144 -10.37 -5.19 5.54
N THR A 145 -11.59 -5.64 5.83
CA THR A 145 -12.85 -5.11 5.29
C THR A 145 -13.80 -4.68 6.40
N PHE A 146 -14.81 -3.89 6.03
CA PHE A 146 -15.79 -3.32 6.98
C PHE A 146 -16.66 -4.36 7.69
N ASP A 147 -16.78 -5.56 7.14
CA ASP A 147 -17.65 -6.65 7.58
C ASP A 147 -16.89 -7.87 8.13
N ASN A 148 -15.56 -7.82 8.20
CA ASN A 148 -14.77 -8.92 8.71
C ASN A 148 -14.65 -8.84 10.25
N ASP A 149 -15.37 -9.71 10.96
CA ASP A 149 -15.39 -9.79 12.42
C ASP A 149 -14.35 -10.76 13.01
N MET A 150 -13.53 -11.41 12.15
CA MET A 150 -12.41 -12.23 12.60
C MET A 150 -11.53 -11.42 13.56
N LYS A 151 -11.06 -12.07 14.62
CA LYS A 151 -10.16 -11.44 15.60
C LYS A 151 -8.71 -11.59 15.18
N LEU A 152 -7.94 -10.54 15.39
CA LEU A 152 -6.49 -10.61 15.29
C LEU A 152 -5.92 -11.62 16.28
N GLU A 153 -4.95 -12.40 15.82
CA GLU A 153 -4.22 -13.37 16.62
C GLU A 153 -2.72 -13.06 16.60
N SER A 154 -2.01 -13.44 17.67
CA SER A 154 -0.55 -13.31 17.72
C SER A 154 0.11 -14.04 16.55
N ASN A 155 1.13 -13.41 15.97
CA ASN A 155 1.91 -13.84 14.80
C ASN A 155 1.19 -13.74 13.45
N MET A 156 -0.02 -13.18 13.38
CA MET A 156 -0.56 -12.75 12.09
C MET A 156 0.34 -11.66 11.49
N VAL A 157 0.64 -11.81 10.20
CA VAL A 157 1.36 -10.81 9.40
C VAL A 157 0.39 -10.19 8.43
N LEU A 158 0.32 -8.86 8.39
CA LEU A 158 -0.69 -8.12 7.65
C LEU A 158 -0.07 -6.93 6.92
N THR A 159 -0.62 -6.61 5.75
CA THR A 159 -0.50 -5.27 5.17
C THR A 159 -1.56 -4.35 5.79
N ILE A 160 -1.22 -3.08 5.94
CA ILE A 160 -2.15 -1.98 6.26
C ILE A 160 -2.00 -0.98 5.12
N GLU A 161 -2.93 -1.02 4.15
CA GLU A 161 -2.77 -0.38 2.84
C GLU A 161 -4.01 0.46 2.42
N PRO A 162 -4.42 1.47 3.21
CA PRO A 162 -5.51 2.32 2.80
C PRO A 162 -5.18 3.07 1.50
N SER A 163 -6.17 3.15 0.62
CA SER A 163 -6.10 3.93 -0.61
C SER A 163 -7.27 4.89 -0.72
N VAL A 164 -7.08 5.99 -1.45
CA VAL A 164 -8.15 6.95 -1.72
C VAL A 164 -8.02 7.56 -3.12
N GLU A 165 -9.08 7.47 -3.88
CA GLU A 165 -9.28 8.26 -5.09
C GLU A 165 -9.85 9.63 -4.69
N PHE A 166 -9.00 10.60 -4.43
CA PHE A 166 -9.39 11.94 -3.95
C PHE A 166 -9.90 12.88 -5.05
N LYS A 167 -9.69 12.51 -6.30
CA LYS A 167 -10.25 13.12 -7.53
C LYS A 167 -10.37 12.02 -8.59
N PRO A 168 -11.29 12.15 -9.55
CA PRO A 168 -11.41 11.16 -10.64
C PRO A 168 -10.09 10.85 -11.31
N GLY A 169 -9.69 9.59 -11.31
CA GLY A 169 -8.41 9.10 -11.84
C GLY A 169 -7.17 9.53 -11.07
N LYS A 170 -7.31 9.94 -9.79
CA LYS A 170 -6.19 10.37 -8.94
C LYS A 170 -6.24 9.61 -7.61
N THR A 171 -5.61 8.47 -7.57
CA THR A 171 -5.48 7.62 -6.39
C THR A 171 -4.09 7.75 -5.77
N LEU A 172 -4.04 7.73 -4.45
CA LEU A 172 -2.84 7.53 -3.65
C LEU A 172 -3.08 6.36 -2.70
N VAL A 173 -2.00 5.69 -2.33
CA VAL A 173 -1.97 4.58 -1.39
C VAL A 173 -0.88 4.84 -0.36
N HIS A 174 -0.97 4.25 0.81
CA HIS A 174 0.16 4.14 1.74
C HIS A 174 0.09 2.80 2.44
N GLU A 175 1.17 2.06 2.42
CA GLU A 175 1.23 0.72 2.97
C GLU A 175 2.31 0.58 4.04
N GLU A 176 2.01 -0.19 5.07
CA GLU A 176 2.97 -0.70 6.04
C GLU A 176 2.68 -2.18 6.34
N ASN A 177 3.74 -2.93 6.56
CA ASN A 177 3.65 -4.33 6.97
C ASN A 177 3.85 -4.45 8.46
N ILE A 178 3.00 -5.23 9.11
CA ILE A 178 3.03 -5.45 10.56
C ILE A 178 2.96 -6.93 10.91
N VAL A 179 3.51 -7.27 12.06
CA VAL A 179 3.22 -8.54 12.73
C VAL A 179 2.52 -8.27 14.06
N ILE A 180 1.45 -9.01 14.32
CA ILE A 180 0.72 -8.94 15.58
C ILE A 180 1.50 -9.68 16.66
N LYS A 181 1.89 -8.98 17.73
CA LYS A 181 2.55 -9.54 18.90
C LYS A 181 1.60 -9.53 20.11
N GLU A 182 1.97 -10.15 21.19
CA GLU A 182 1.13 -10.26 22.42
C GLU A 182 0.61 -8.92 22.93
N LYS A 183 1.39 -7.86 22.83
CA LYS A 183 1.06 -6.54 23.40
C LYS A 183 0.64 -5.47 22.38
N GLY A 184 0.66 -5.79 21.08
CA GLY A 184 0.35 -4.84 20.01
C GLY A 184 0.97 -5.27 18.68
N ALA A 185 1.05 -4.37 17.73
CA ALA A 185 1.69 -4.61 16.44
C ALA A 185 3.16 -4.16 16.45
N GLU A 186 3.99 -4.90 15.73
CA GLU A 186 5.38 -4.54 15.41
C GLU A 186 5.49 -4.25 13.93
N LEU A 187 6.10 -3.11 13.58
CA LEU A 187 6.29 -2.68 12.20
C LEU A 187 7.44 -3.50 11.57
N LEU A 188 7.19 -4.09 10.41
CA LEU A 188 8.18 -4.85 9.64
C LEU A 188 8.86 -4.02 8.55
N THR A 189 8.21 -2.94 8.12
CA THR A 189 8.74 -2.01 7.12
C THR A 189 9.46 -0.85 7.79
N SER A 190 10.49 -0.32 7.13
CA SER A 190 11.20 0.89 7.56
C SER A 190 10.92 2.04 6.60
N ARG A 191 10.95 3.26 7.09
CA ARG A 191 10.87 4.48 6.28
C ARG A 191 12.20 4.76 5.59
#